data_38a0eeb9599f5211556f242b298ab076
#
_entry.id   38a0eeb9599f5211556f242b298ab076
#
_cell.length_a   1.000
_cell.length_b   1.000
_cell.length_c   1.000
_cell.angle_alpha   90.00
_cell.angle_beta   90.00
_cell.angle_gamma   90.00
#
_symmetry.space_group_name_H-M   'P 1'
#
loop_
_entity.id
_entity.type
_entity.pdbx_description
1 polymer ?
#
loop_
_entity_poly.entity_id
_entity_poly.type
_entity_poly.pdbx_seq_one_letter_code
_entity_poly.pdbx_strand_id
1 'polypeptide(L)'
;MIFLREYAAYIKDSMVAELCELNRNMMLSVDVVPVPTDEAVREVENRLLGVETNITNWQRKQNQNNNFSAVIPYDLEQQRKESKEFLDDLTTRDQRMMFAVLKYQQMDGLNTALPFGVRRIDALRTLTTESLAVFIPFRVQEIYHENGVYYGQNVISKNMIIANRRHLLNGNSFILGVSGAGKSFTAKEEMTNIILTDPNADVIIIDPEREYSPLVKAMQGEVIHISATSENHINAMDMNSDYGDGANPVILKSEFILSLCEQLIGGSSLGAKQKSIIDRCTASVYRHYQQGNYQGTPPTLQDFREELLKQNEPEAKEISLAIELFTDGSLNTFAKHTNVDTHSRLICYDILDLGKQLQPIGMLVVLDSILNRITQNRAKGRNTFIFIDEIYLLFQHEYSANFLFTLWKRVRKYGAYCTGITQNVDDLLQSHTARTMLANSEFIIMLNQAFTDRIELAKLLNISDLQMSYITNVGAGQGLLKVGSSLVPFVNKFPRNTELYRLMTTKFGEV
;
A
#
# COMPACT_ATOMS: atom_id res chain seq x y z
N MET A 1 3.14 -31.82 19.08
CA MET A 1 4.49 -31.48 18.64
C MET A 1 4.61 -31.84 17.18
N ILE A 2 5.08 -30.94 16.34
CA ILE A 2 5.28 -31.14 14.88
C ILE A 2 6.78 -31.34 14.69
N PHE A 3 7.17 -32.20 13.77
CA PHE A 3 8.56 -32.42 13.42
C PHE A 3 8.63 -32.50 11.89
N LEU A 4 9.79 -32.22 11.34
CA LEU A 4 10.06 -32.36 9.92
C LEU A 4 10.33 -33.85 9.60
N ARG A 5 9.39 -34.51 8.95
CA ARG A 5 9.48 -35.91 8.57
C ARG A 5 10.37 -36.13 7.35
N GLU A 6 10.21 -35.24 6.36
CA GLU A 6 10.95 -35.29 5.10
C GLU A 6 11.44 -33.90 4.71
N TYR A 7 12.61 -33.81 4.15
CA TYR A 7 13.15 -32.59 3.58
C TYR A 7 12.89 -32.58 2.08
N ALA A 8 12.39 -31.50 1.55
CA ALA A 8 12.42 -31.28 0.11
C ALA A 8 13.88 -31.13 -0.36
N ALA A 9 14.15 -31.49 -1.60
CA ALA A 9 15.47 -31.31 -2.21
C ALA A 9 15.93 -29.83 -2.22
N TYR A 10 14.99 -28.91 -2.02
CA TYR A 10 15.22 -27.47 -1.95
C TYR A 10 14.40 -26.86 -0.81
N ILE A 11 15.06 -26.10 0.06
CA ILE A 11 14.42 -25.34 1.14
C ILE A 11 14.63 -23.85 0.84
N LYS A 12 13.52 -23.09 0.82
CA LYS A 12 13.60 -21.64 0.63
C LYS A 12 14.15 -20.97 1.88
N ASP A 13 14.98 -19.95 1.68
CA ASP A 13 15.51 -19.10 2.76
C ASP A 13 14.44 -18.46 3.64
N SER A 14 13.22 -18.28 3.12
CA SER A 14 12.08 -17.71 3.83
C SER A 14 11.38 -18.69 4.79
N MET A 15 11.64 -19.98 4.74
CA MET A 15 10.86 -21.01 5.45
C MET A 15 10.77 -20.77 6.96
N VAL A 16 11.87 -20.46 7.61
CA VAL A 16 11.89 -20.19 9.07
C VAL A 16 11.19 -18.86 9.37
N ALA A 17 11.34 -17.86 8.51
CA ALA A 17 10.63 -16.60 8.64
C ALA A 17 9.11 -16.81 8.54
N GLU A 18 8.64 -17.57 7.55
CA GLU A 18 7.23 -17.93 7.38
C GLU A 18 6.67 -18.69 8.60
N LEU A 19 7.47 -19.60 9.18
CA LEU A 19 7.10 -20.28 10.42
C LEU A 19 7.02 -19.32 11.61
N CYS A 20 7.96 -18.36 11.73
CA CYS A 20 7.96 -17.37 12.81
C CYS A 20 6.84 -16.33 12.68
N GLU A 21 6.31 -16.11 11.47
CA GLU A 21 5.18 -15.19 11.21
C GLU A 21 3.81 -15.81 11.54
N LEU A 22 3.74 -17.11 11.82
CA LEU A 22 2.50 -17.74 12.25
C LEU A 22 2.03 -17.15 13.57
N ASN A 23 0.79 -16.66 13.63
CA ASN A 23 0.17 -16.13 14.85
C ASN A 23 -0.18 -17.28 15.83
N ARG A 24 0.86 -17.99 16.29
CA ARG A 24 0.77 -19.09 17.26
C ARG A 24 2.03 -19.17 18.09
N ASN A 25 1.90 -19.54 19.35
CA ASN A 25 3.05 -19.85 20.18
C ASN A 25 3.78 -21.08 19.64
N MET A 26 5.03 -20.89 19.24
CA MET A 26 5.86 -21.94 18.66
C MET A 26 7.25 -21.93 19.29
N MET A 27 7.82 -23.09 19.47
CA MET A 27 9.22 -23.28 19.85
C MET A 27 9.88 -24.17 18.80
N LEU A 28 10.93 -23.67 18.17
CA LEU A 28 11.78 -24.43 17.25
C LEU A 28 13.09 -24.76 17.97
N SER A 29 13.43 -26.05 18.03
CA SER A 29 14.73 -26.52 18.53
C SER A 29 15.49 -27.19 17.40
N VAL A 30 16.74 -26.83 17.24
CA VAL A 30 17.67 -27.43 16.28
C VAL A 30 18.95 -27.79 17.02
N ASP A 31 19.18 -29.11 17.20
CA ASP A 31 20.40 -29.61 17.79
C ASP A 31 21.40 -29.89 16.68
N VAL A 32 22.59 -29.30 16.80
CA VAL A 32 23.63 -29.39 15.79
C VAL A 32 24.81 -30.19 16.36
N VAL A 33 25.15 -31.29 15.69
CA VAL A 33 26.35 -32.09 16.01
C VAL A 33 27.38 -31.88 14.91
N PRO A 34 28.45 -31.12 15.16
CA PRO A 34 29.51 -30.93 14.18
C PRO A 34 30.30 -32.22 13.95
N VAL A 35 30.57 -32.51 12.69
CA VAL A 35 31.42 -33.64 12.29
C VAL A 35 32.70 -33.07 11.68
N PRO A 36 33.91 -33.57 12.10
CA PRO A 36 35.16 -33.16 11.48
C PRO A 36 35.17 -33.41 9.97
N THR A 37 35.80 -32.54 9.21
CA THR A 37 35.73 -32.57 7.73
C THR A 37 36.28 -33.89 7.16
N ASP A 38 37.34 -34.45 7.75
CA ASP A 38 37.95 -35.72 7.34
C ASP A 38 37.04 -36.92 7.59
N GLU A 39 36.26 -36.92 8.67
CA GLU A 39 35.23 -37.92 8.94
C GLU A 39 34.04 -37.75 7.98
N ALA A 40 33.64 -36.53 7.72
CA ALA A 40 32.54 -36.20 6.81
C ALA A 40 32.85 -36.65 5.38
N VAL A 41 34.06 -36.36 4.88
CA VAL A 41 34.50 -36.81 3.53
C VAL A 41 34.48 -38.33 3.46
N ARG A 42 35.02 -39.02 4.45
CA ARG A 42 35.06 -40.49 4.51
C ARG A 42 33.65 -41.11 4.51
N GLU A 43 32.74 -40.52 5.24
CA GLU A 43 31.33 -40.96 5.30
C GLU A 43 30.63 -40.81 3.92
N VAL A 44 30.84 -39.68 3.23
CA VAL A 44 30.25 -39.45 1.90
C VAL A 44 30.87 -40.33 0.84
N GLU A 45 32.20 -40.58 0.89
CA GLU A 45 32.90 -41.53 0.01
C GLU A 45 32.33 -42.94 0.17
N ASN A 46 32.12 -43.40 1.41
CA ASN A 46 31.53 -44.72 1.70
C ASN A 46 30.10 -44.81 1.17
N ARG A 47 29.33 -43.76 1.32
CA ARG A 47 27.95 -43.68 0.78
C ARG A 47 27.93 -43.73 -0.75
N LEU A 48 28.80 -42.96 -1.41
CA LEU A 48 28.97 -42.98 -2.86
C LEU A 48 29.33 -44.38 -3.37
N LEU A 49 30.29 -45.05 -2.71
CA LEU A 49 30.70 -46.41 -3.03
C LEU A 49 29.54 -47.42 -2.89
N GLY A 50 28.69 -47.24 -1.86
CA GLY A 50 27.49 -48.04 -1.67
C GLY A 50 26.48 -47.84 -2.84
N VAL A 51 26.25 -46.61 -3.29
CA VAL A 51 25.37 -46.30 -4.43
C VAL A 51 25.95 -46.91 -5.72
N GLU A 52 27.23 -46.76 -5.99
CA GLU A 52 27.91 -47.34 -7.16
C GLU A 52 27.84 -48.88 -7.16
N THR A 53 27.96 -49.50 -6.00
CA THR A 53 27.79 -50.96 -5.82
C THR A 53 26.35 -51.36 -6.14
N ASN A 54 25.35 -50.60 -5.69
CA ASN A 54 23.95 -50.87 -6.02
C ASN A 54 23.65 -50.73 -7.53
N ILE A 55 24.21 -49.72 -8.17
CA ILE A 55 24.11 -49.53 -9.63
C ILE A 55 24.74 -50.74 -10.36
N THR A 56 25.95 -51.16 -9.93
CA THR A 56 26.65 -52.30 -10.54
C THR A 56 25.83 -53.58 -10.36
N ASN A 57 25.31 -53.86 -9.19
CA ASN A 57 24.46 -55.01 -8.91
C ASN A 57 23.18 -55.01 -9.72
N TRP A 58 22.56 -53.83 -9.89
CA TRP A 58 21.38 -53.68 -10.72
C TRP A 58 21.71 -53.96 -12.19
N GLN A 59 22.81 -53.41 -12.71
CA GLN A 59 23.26 -53.69 -14.12
C GLN A 59 23.57 -55.18 -14.34
N ARG A 60 24.22 -55.85 -13.37
CA ARG A 60 24.48 -57.30 -13.43
C ARG A 60 23.19 -58.11 -13.55
N LYS A 61 22.15 -57.73 -12.78
CA LYS A 61 20.83 -58.37 -12.84
C LYS A 61 20.17 -58.16 -14.20
N GLN A 62 20.26 -56.97 -14.80
CA GLN A 62 19.70 -56.68 -16.10
C GLN A 62 20.43 -57.47 -17.20
N ASN A 63 21.75 -57.55 -17.12
CA ASN A 63 22.54 -58.35 -18.07
C ASN A 63 22.23 -59.83 -17.98
N GLN A 64 22.01 -60.40 -16.78
CA GLN A 64 21.56 -61.79 -16.58
C GLN A 64 20.18 -62.05 -17.22
N ASN A 65 19.33 -61.03 -17.28
CA ASN A 65 18.00 -61.06 -17.88
C ASN A 65 18.01 -60.72 -19.41
N ASN A 66 19.20 -60.65 -20.03
CA ASN A 66 19.39 -60.25 -21.43
C ASN A 66 18.84 -58.86 -21.81
N ASN A 67 18.71 -57.96 -20.83
CA ASN A 67 18.22 -56.59 -21.01
C ASN A 67 19.41 -55.60 -21.04
N PHE A 68 20.21 -55.62 -22.10
CA PHE A 68 21.46 -54.85 -22.23
C PHE A 68 21.22 -53.34 -22.48
N SER A 69 20.01 -52.92 -22.82
CA SER A 69 19.61 -51.50 -23.04
C SER A 69 18.88 -50.88 -21.86
N ALA A 70 18.85 -51.54 -20.68
CA ALA A 70 18.14 -51.02 -19.52
C ALA A 70 18.84 -49.76 -18.97
N VAL A 71 18.06 -48.69 -18.86
CA VAL A 71 18.49 -47.39 -18.29
C VAL A 71 18.51 -47.52 -16.78
N ILE A 72 19.58 -47.01 -16.15
CA ILE A 72 19.68 -46.98 -14.68
C ILE A 72 18.46 -46.28 -14.08
N PRO A 73 17.84 -46.84 -13.03
CA PRO A 73 16.72 -46.18 -12.36
C PRO A 73 17.05 -44.74 -11.93
N TYR A 74 16.14 -43.83 -12.19
CA TYR A 74 16.31 -42.39 -11.90
C TYR A 74 16.77 -42.16 -10.47
N ASP A 75 16.20 -42.86 -9.50
CA ASP A 75 16.52 -42.69 -8.07
C ASP A 75 18.00 -43.03 -7.75
N LEU A 76 18.56 -44.07 -8.37
CA LEU A 76 19.96 -44.44 -8.18
C LEU A 76 20.91 -43.45 -8.86
N GLU A 77 20.54 -42.96 -10.05
CA GLU A 77 21.31 -41.96 -10.75
C GLU A 77 21.29 -40.62 -10.01
N GLN A 78 20.12 -40.24 -9.48
CA GLN A 78 19.97 -39.04 -8.65
C GLN A 78 20.79 -39.13 -7.36
N GLN A 79 20.76 -40.26 -6.62
CA GLN A 79 21.57 -40.49 -5.43
C GLN A 79 23.06 -40.41 -5.72
N ARG A 80 23.50 -40.96 -6.86
CA ARG A 80 24.91 -40.88 -7.31
C ARG A 80 25.31 -39.42 -7.55
N LYS A 81 24.48 -38.66 -8.25
CA LYS A 81 24.74 -37.26 -8.55
C LYS A 81 24.81 -36.41 -7.30
N GLU A 82 23.84 -36.54 -6.42
CA GLU A 82 23.77 -35.81 -5.13
C GLU A 82 24.99 -36.14 -4.23
N SER A 83 25.39 -37.42 -4.17
CA SER A 83 26.55 -37.80 -3.37
C SER A 83 27.87 -37.25 -3.93
N LYS A 84 28.00 -37.15 -5.26
CA LYS A 84 29.16 -36.53 -5.92
C LYS A 84 29.20 -35.02 -5.71
N GLU A 85 28.11 -34.33 -5.90
CA GLU A 85 28.01 -32.90 -5.67
C GLU A 85 28.29 -32.54 -4.20
N PHE A 86 27.80 -33.35 -3.27
CA PHE A 86 28.06 -33.17 -1.84
C PHE A 86 29.54 -33.42 -1.47
N LEU A 87 30.17 -34.41 -2.07
CA LEU A 87 31.60 -34.65 -1.89
C LEU A 87 32.45 -33.51 -2.45
N ASP A 88 32.07 -32.98 -3.62
CA ASP A 88 32.73 -31.85 -4.25
C ASP A 88 32.60 -30.58 -3.38
N ASP A 89 31.40 -30.29 -2.84
CA ASP A 89 31.15 -29.18 -1.92
C ASP A 89 32.02 -29.28 -0.64
N LEU A 90 32.16 -30.48 -0.05
CA LEU A 90 32.98 -30.70 1.14
C LEU A 90 34.48 -30.52 0.88
N THR A 91 34.95 -30.90 -0.32
CA THR A 91 36.38 -30.89 -0.67
C THR A 91 36.84 -29.57 -1.27
N THR A 92 35.96 -28.87 -2.02
CA THR A 92 36.32 -27.65 -2.77
C THR A 92 35.93 -26.36 -2.06
N ARG A 93 34.83 -26.36 -1.26
CA ARG A 93 34.28 -25.15 -0.63
C ARG A 93 34.57 -25.02 0.86
N ASP A 94 35.40 -25.90 1.45
CA ASP A 94 35.70 -25.97 2.90
C ASP A 94 34.41 -25.97 3.76
N GLN A 95 33.36 -26.57 3.24
CA GLN A 95 32.07 -26.73 3.95
C GLN A 95 32.18 -27.91 4.92
N ARG A 96 31.61 -27.70 6.11
CA ARG A 96 31.63 -28.74 7.15
C ARG A 96 30.32 -29.51 7.17
N MET A 97 30.39 -30.83 7.28
CA MET A 97 29.19 -31.66 7.47
C MET A 97 28.63 -31.48 8.87
N MET A 98 27.33 -31.21 8.97
CA MET A 98 26.61 -31.01 10.23
C MET A 98 25.37 -31.88 10.28
N PHE A 99 25.06 -32.41 11.48
CA PHE A 99 23.84 -33.19 11.70
C PHE A 99 22.82 -32.38 12.46
N ALA A 100 21.62 -32.21 11.89
CA ALA A 100 20.46 -31.63 12.54
C ALA A 100 19.54 -32.74 13.05
N VAL A 101 19.10 -32.64 14.30
CA VAL A 101 18.25 -33.64 14.94
C VAL A 101 16.81 -33.17 14.94
N LEU A 102 15.93 -33.98 14.33
CA LEU A 102 14.47 -33.69 14.28
C LEU A 102 13.69 -34.95 14.61
N LYS A 103 12.73 -34.92 15.59
CA LYS A 103 12.12 -36.17 16.09
C LYS A 103 10.63 -36.24 16.47
N TYR A 104 10.16 -37.55 16.58
CA TYR A 104 8.81 -38.08 16.68
C TYR A 104 8.25 -38.29 18.09
N GLN A 105 9.08 -38.67 19.03
CA GLN A 105 8.66 -39.04 20.37
C GLN A 105 8.35 -37.80 21.17
N GLN A 106 7.08 -37.57 21.52
CA GLN A 106 6.63 -36.27 22.05
C GLN A 106 7.31 -35.91 23.36
N MET A 107 7.45 -36.84 24.28
CA MET A 107 8.08 -36.61 25.57
C MET A 107 9.61 -36.46 25.44
N ASP A 108 10.23 -37.33 24.65
CA ASP A 108 11.65 -37.25 24.35
C ASP A 108 11.97 -36.01 23.51
N GLY A 109 11.02 -35.62 22.58
CA GLY A 109 11.09 -34.40 21.83
C GLY A 109 10.98 -33.15 22.70
N LEU A 110 10.07 -33.14 23.65
CA LEU A 110 9.92 -32.03 24.60
C LEU A 110 11.20 -31.90 25.44
N ASN A 111 11.74 -32.98 25.97
CA ASN A 111 12.97 -32.97 26.75
C ASN A 111 14.18 -32.52 25.91
N THR A 112 14.19 -32.84 24.63
CA THR A 112 15.25 -32.38 23.70
C THR A 112 15.08 -30.90 23.36
N ALA A 113 13.83 -30.41 23.21
CA ALA A 113 13.56 -29.03 22.84
C ALA A 113 13.72 -28.03 24.00
N LEU A 114 13.60 -28.50 25.24
CA LEU A 114 13.82 -27.65 26.42
C LEU A 114 15.32 -27.41 26.64
N PRO A 115 15.69 -26.25 27.22
CA PRO A 115 17.10 -25.84 27.36
C PRO A 115 17.86 -26.63 28.44
N PHE A 116 17.63 -27.95 28.51
CA PHE A 116 18.29 -28.85 29.46
C PHE A 116 19.60 -29.46 28.90
N GLY A 117 19.91 -29.23 27.62
CA GLY A 117 21.07 -29.81 26.97
C GLY A 117 21.03 -31.35 26.83
N VAL A 118 19.83 -31.94 26.91
CA VAL A 118 19.64 -33.41 26.86
C VAL A 118 19.01 -33.79 25.53
N ARG A 119 19.75 -34.50 24.71
CA ARG A 119 19.26 -35.07 23.47
C ARG A 119 18.75 -36.51 23.72
N ARG A 120 17.44 -36.71 23.59
CA ARG A 120 16.80 -38.02 23.77
C ARG A 120 16.25 -38.62 22.48
N ILE A 121 16.48 -37.94 21.42
CA ILE A 121 15.89 -38.27 20.14
C ILE A 121 17.00 -38.60 19.08
N ASP A 122 16.88 -39.70 18.22
CA ASP A 122 17.85 -40.19 17.22
C ASP A 122 17.37 -40.11 15.77
N ALA A 123 16.88 -38.96 15.26
CA ALA A 123 16.71 -38.69 13.84
C ALA A 123 17.72 -37.63 13.41
N LEU A 124 18.81 -38.08 12.86
CA LEU A 124 19.90 -37.23 12.39
C LEU A 124 19.71 -36.99 10.88
N ARG A 125 19.90 -35.76 10.47
CA ARG A 125 20.02 -35.39 9.03
C ARG A 125 21.37 -34.74 8.83
N THR A 126 22.02 -35.14 7.78
CA THR A 126 23.30 -34.57 7.37
C THR A 126 23.02 -33.32 6.55
N LEU A 127 23.57 -32.21 6.99
CA LEU A 127 23.41 -30.91 6.33
C LEU A 127 24.77 -30.24 6.20
N THR A 128 24.96 -29.47 5.12
CA THR A 128 26.09 -28.55 5.02
C THR A 128 25.88 -27.34 5.91
N THR A 129 26.93 -26.59 6.22
CA THR A 129 26.85 -25.33 6.97
C THR A 129 25.90 -24.34 6.27
N GLU A 130 25.95 -24.27 4.95
CA GLU A 130 25.07 -23.41 4.14
C GLU A 130 23.59 -23.81 4.29
N SER A 131 23.28 -25.11 4.17
CA SER A 131 21.94 -25.63 4.37
C SER A 131 21.41 -25.43 5.80
N LEU A 132 22.29 -25.52 6.80
CA LEU A 132 21.95 -25.30 8.20
C LEU A 132 21.67 -23.81 8.49
N ALA A 133 22.35 -22.90 7.81
CA ALA A 133 22.15 -21.44 7.98
C ALA A 133 20.70 -21.00 7.73
N VAL A 134 19.95 -21.72 6.89
CA VAL A 134 18.53 -21.49 6.64
C VAL A 134 17.66 -21.64 7.90
N PHE A 135 18.11 -22.46 8.88
CA PHE A 135 17.40 -22.66 10.14
C PHE A 135 17.70 -21.61 11.22
N ILE A 136 18.55 -20.63 10.94
CA ILE A 136 18.83 -19.55 11.88
C ILE A 136 17.56 -18.66 12.01
N PRO A 137 16.95 -18.61 13.21
CA PRO A 137 15.68 -17.88 13.41
C PRO A 137 15.85 -16.35 13.48
N PHE A 138 17.10 -15.88 13.49
CA PHE A 138 17.42 -14.46 13.66
C PHE A 138 17.35 -13.75 12.30
N ARG A 139 16.14 -13.55 11.80
CA ARG A 139 15.90 -12.75 10.61
C ARG A 139 15.20 -11.46 10.99
N VAL A 140 15.63 -10.40 10.34
CA VAL A 140 14.97 -9.13 10.36
C VAL A 140 14.39 -8.89 8.97
N GLN A 141 13.12 -8.59 8.89
CA GLN A 141 12.54 -8.16 7.63
C GLN A 141 13.18 -6.84 7.21
N GLU A 142 13.67 -6.78 5.98
CA GLU A 142 14.29 -5.60 5.39
C GLU A 142 13.46 -5.11 4.21
N ILE A 143 13.40 -3.80 4.04
CA ILE A 143 12.72 -3.17 2.91
C ILE A 143 13.73 -2.28 2.19
N TYR A 144 14.15 -2.73 1.02
CA TYR A 144 15.03 -1.97 0.15
C TYR A 144 14.58 -2.12 -1.30
N HIS A 145 13.98 -1.06 -1.85
CA HIS A 145 13.57 -1.00 -3.24
C HIS A 145 14.41 0.05 -3.98
N GLU A 146 14.92 -0.30 -5.16
CA GLU A 146 15.61 0.66 -6.01
C GLU A 146 14.68 1.82 -6.39
N ASN A 147 15.24 3.03 -6.46
CA ASN A 147 14.50 4.27 -6.74
C ASN A 147 13.31 4.50 -5.79
N GLY A 148 13.44 4.05 -4.55
CA GLY A 148 12.45 4.24 -3.51
C GLY A 148 12.63 5.53 -2.72
N VAL A 149 11.64 5.82 -1.89
CA VAL A 149 11.64 6.91 -0.90
C VAL A 149 12.16 6.38 0.43
N TYR A 150 12.93 7.18 1.13
CA TYR A 150 13.40 6.89 2.48
C TYR A 150 12.29 7.10 3.51
N TYR A 151 12.07 6.12 4.38
CA TYR A 151 11.04 6.16 5.43
C TYR A 151 11.60 6.05 6.85
N GLY A 152 12.92 6.00 7.02
CA GLY A 152 13.58 5.87 8.31
C GLY A 152 14.50 4.68 8.41
N GLN A 153 14.81 4.25 9.62
CA GLN A 153 15.65 3.11 9.92
C GLN A 153 14.81 2.02 10.59
N ASN A 154 15.09 0.78 10.24
CA ASN A 154 14.56 -0.39 10.93
C ASN A 154 15.00 -0.37 12.42
N VAL A 155 14.06 -0.48 13.34
CA VAL A 155 14.37 -0.45 14.79
C VAL A 155 15.27 -1.61 15.20
N ILE A 156 15.17 -2.76 14.53
CA ILE A 156 15.88 -3.98 14.87
C ILE A 156 17.28 -4.00 14.23
N SER A 157 17.37 -3.96 12.91
CA SER A 157 18.65 -4.05 12.17
C SER A 157 19.42 -2.74 12.08
N LYS A 158 18.76 -1.59 12.28
CA LYS A 158 19.30 -0.24 12.05
C LYS A 158 19.57 0.11 10.58
N ASN A 159 19.23 -0.77 9.66
CA ASN A 159 19.33 -0.50 8.24
C ASN A 159 18.29 0.54 7.77
N MET A 160 18.61 1.24 6.69
CA MET A 160 17.69 2.19 6.07
C MET A 160 16.51 1.45 5.43
N ILE A 161 15.32 2.00 5.63
CA ILE A 161 14.11 1.55 4.96
C ILE A 161 13.89 2.44 3.73
N ILE A 162 13.99 1.83 2.55
CA ILE A 162 13.75 2.50 1.27
C ILE A 162 12.67 1.73 0.54
N ALA A 163 11.53 2.35 0.31
CA ALA A 163 10.38 1.69 -0.31
C ALA A 163 9.88 2.45 -1.54
N ASN A 164 9.49 1.69 -2.56
CA ASN A 164 8.92 2.24 -3.79
C ASN A 164 7.50 1.69 -3.98
N ARG A 165 6.51 2.54 -3.78
CA ARG A 165 5.09 2.19 -3.88
C ARG A 165 4.66 1.71 -5.27
N ARG A 166 5.43 2.07 -6.32
CA ARG A 166 5.19 1.64 -7.72
C ARG A 166 5.44 0.15 -7.93
N HIS A 167 6.24 -0.47 -7.06
CA HIS A 167 6.53 -1.91 -7.13
C HIS A 167 5.42 -2.76 -6.50
N LEU A 168 4.48 -2.14 -5.78
CA LEU A 168 3.38 -2.82 -5.13
C LEU A 168 2.23 -3.10 -6.11
N LEU A 169 1.47 -4.16 -5.83
CA LEU A 169 0.26 -4.47 -6.58
C LEU A 169 -0.81 -3.40 -6.38
N ASN A 170 -0.89 -2.84 -5.18
CA ASN A 170 -1.71 -1.69 -4.82
C ASN A 170 -0.87 -0.67 -4.07
N GLY A 171 -0.32 0.31 -4.78
CA GLY A 171 0.52 1.36 -4.22
C GLY A 171 -0.24 2.47 -3.47
N ASN A 172 -1.55 2.35 -3.26
CA ASN A 172 -2.30 3.25 -2.39
C ASN A 172 -1.88 3.03 -0.93
N SER A 173 -1.93 4.10 -0.14
CA SER A 173 -1.41 4.09 1.22
C SER A 173 -2.30 4.77 2.25
N PHE A 174 -2.02 4.47 3.53
CA PHE A 174 -2.55 5.21 4.66
C PHE A 174 -1.42 5.62 5.61
N ILE A 175 -1.57 6.82 6.20
CA ILE A 175 -0.75 7.30 7.33
C ILE A 175 -1.69 7.50 8.52
N LEU A 176 -1.53 6.66 9.53
CA LEU A 176 -2.42 6.56 10.68
C LEU A 176 -1.68 6.94 11.97
N GLY A 177 -2.31 7.67 12.87
CA GLY A 177 -1.72 7.99 14.17
C GLY A 177 -2.47 9.10 14.89
N VAL A 178 -2.34 9.14 16.21
CA VAL A 178 -2.92 10.20 17.04
C VAL A 178 -2.34 11.58 16.72
N SER A 179 -2.97 12.64 17.20
CA SER A 179 -2.43 14.01 17.08
C SER A 179 -1.02 14.08 17.68
N GLY A 180 -0.10 14.79 17.02
CA GLY A 180 1.29 14.90 17.43
C GLY A 180 2.18 13.67 17.19
N ALA A 181 1.67 12.58 16.61
CA ALA A 181 2.48 11.39 16.27
C ALA A 181 3.44 11.62 15.08
N GLY A 182 3.25 12.71 14.31
CA GLY A 182 4.11 13.07 13.17
C GLY A 182 3.53 12.70 11.80
N LYS A 183 2.21 12.49 11.67
CA LYS A 183 1.54 12.16 10.39
C LYS A 183 1.84 13.16 9.29
N SER A 184 1.50 14.43 9.51
CA SER A 184 1.71 15.50 8.51
C SER A 184 3.19 15.70 8.19
N PHE A 185 4.08 15.51 9.17
CA PHE A 185 5.53 15.54 8.96
C PHE A 185 5.97 14.41 8.02
N THR A 186 5.54 13.17 8.29
CA THR A 186 5.86 12.00 7.44
C THR A 186 5.31 12.16 6.02
N ALA A 187 4.09 12.69 5.88
CA ALA A 187 3.51 12.98 4.57
C ALA A 187 4.32 14.04 3.81
N LYS A 188 4.69 15.15 4.48
CA LYS A 188 5.51 16.22 3.89
C LYS A 188 6.90 15.74 3.47
N GLU A 189 7.51 14.85 4.25
CA GLU A 189 8.79 14.23 3.90
C GLU A 189 8.66 13.34 2.65
N GLU A 190 7.62 12.50 2.56
CA GLU A 190 7.36 11.69 1.37
C GLU A 190 7.13 12.56 0.13
N MET A 191 6.29 13.60 0.23
CA MET A 191 6.02 14.55 -0.85
C MET A 191 7.30 15.23 -1.35
N THR A 192 8.13 15.69 -0.41
CA THR A 192 9.42 16.34 -0.73
C THR A 192 10.34 15.39 -1.47
N ASN A 193 10.49 14.17 -0.98
CA ASN A 193 11.30 13.16 -1.64
C ASN A 193 10.79 12.85 -3.06
N ILE A 194 9.48 12.70 -3.26
CA ILE A 194 8.89 12.44 -4.58
C ILE A 194 9.21 13.60 -5.55
N ILE A 195 8.96 14.85 -5.15
CA ILE A 195 9.16 16.02 -6.02
C ILE A 195 10.63 16.20 -6.40
N LEU A 196 11.56 15.93 -5.46
CA LEU A 196 12.99 16.09 -5.68
C LEU A 196 13.61 14.94 -6.49
N THR A 197 13.10 13.72 -6.34
CA THR A 197 13.72 12.54 -6.97
C THR A 197 13.07 12.15 -8.31
N ASP A 198 11.80 12.49 -8.53
CA ASP A 198 11.07 12.13 -9.74
C ASP A 198 10.57 13.36 -10.52
N PRO A 199 11.27 13.78 -11.58
CA PRO A 199 10.83 14.92 -12.40
C PRO A 199 9.52 14.65 -13.15
N ASN A 200 9.11 13.39 -13.30
CA ASN A 200 7.88 12.98 -13.97
C ASN A 200 6.72 12.71 -13.01
N ALA A 201 6.86 13.06 -11.74
CA ALA A 201 5.78 12.94 -10.78
C ALA A 201 5.10 14.29 -10.50
N ASP A 202 3.79 14.25 -10.35
CA ASP A 202 2.98 15.33 -9.78
C ASP A 202 2.54 14.95 -8.37
N VAL A 203 2.49 15.93 -7.48
CA VAL A 203 2.00 15.78 -6.09
C VAL A 203 0.81 16.71 -5.89
N ILE A 204 -0.31 16.16 -5.46
CA ILE A 204 -1.55 16.89 -5.23
C ILE A 204 -2.01 16.63 -3.79
N ILE A 205 -2.34 17.70 -3.08
CA ILE A 205 -2.67 17.67 -1.65
C ILE A 205 -4.07 18.25 -1.45
N ILE A 206 -4.91 17.56 -0.67
CA ILE A 206 -6.15 18.11 -0.11
C ILE A 206 -5.88 18.43 1.36
N ASP A 207 -5.93 19.72 1.71
CA ASP A 207 -5.51 20.28 3.00
C ASP A 207 -6.69 20.97 3.72
N PRO A 208 -7.41 20.26 4.59
CA PRO A 208 -8.50 20.85 5.36
C PRO A 208 -8.03 21.67 6.58
N GLU A 209 -6.76 21.57 6.96
CA GLU A 209 -6.22 22.22 8.18
C GLU A 209 -5.13 23.27 7.89
N ARG A 210 -4.82 23.54 6.63
CA ARG A 210 -3.82 24.53 6.16
C ARG A 210 -2.40 24.25 6.69
N GLU A 211 -2.04 22.98 6.79
CA GLU A 211 -0.73 22.59 7.31
C GLU A 211 0.37 22.54 6.24
N TYR A 212 0.03 22.33 4.95
CA TYR A 212 1.00 22.06 3.88
C TYR A 212 1.43 23.30 3.11
N SER A 213 0.68 24.40 3.20
CA SER A 213 0.91 25.64 2.45
C SER A 213 2.34 26.20 2.57
N PRO A 214 3.00 26.23 3.74
CA PRO A 214 4.38 26.76 3.84
C PRO A 214 5.37 25.95 3.03
N LEU A 215 5.31 24.61 3.10
CA LEU A 215 6.19 23.70 2.35
C LEU A 215 5.96 23.85 0.84
N VAL A 216 4.69 23.86 0.41
CA VAL A 216 4.32 23.96 -1.01
C VAL A 216 4.84 25.25 -1.63
N LYS A 217 4.69 26.39 -0.94
CA LYS A 217 5.23 27.70 -1.38
C LYS A 217 6.75 27.70 -1.45
N ALA A 218 7.43 27.12 -0.46
CA ALA A 218 8.88 27.03 -0.45
C ALA A 218 9.42 26.17 -1.60
N MET A 219 8.66 25.17 -2.05
CA MET A 219 8.98 24.32 -3.19
C MET A 219 8.45 24.85 -4.53
N GLN A 220 8.00 26.11 -4.59
CA GLN A 220 7.45 26.77 -5.78
C GLN A 220 6.21 26.04 -6.36
N GLY A 221 5.44 25.39 -5.49
CA GLY A 221 4.15 24.82 -5.82
C GLY A 221 3.01 25.83 -5.73
N GLU A 222 1.84 25.43 -6.23
CA GLU A 222 0.62 26.24 -6.22
C GLU A 222 -0.24 25.92 -4.99
N VAL A 223 -0.69 26.96 -4.29
CA VAL A 223 -1.65 26.84 -3.17
C VAL A 223 -2.95 27.49 -3.59
N ILE A 224 -3.97 26.68 -3.77
CA ILE A 224 -5.32 27.10 -4.19
C ILE A 224 -6.20 27.19 -2.96
N HIS A 225 -6.44 28.41 -2.49
CA HIS A 225 -7.37 28.67 -1.39
C HIS A 225 -8.81 28.64 -1.91
N ILE A 226 -9.60 27.73 -1.38
CA ILE A 226 -11.01 27.58 -1.74
C ILE A 226 -11.87 27.95 -0.54
N SER A 227 -12.70 28.96 -0.71
CA SER A 227 -13.68 29.41 0.30
C SER A 227 -14.90 30.01 -0.38
N ALA A 228 -15.95 30.25 0.39
CA ALA A 228 -17.15 30.93 -0.12
C ALA A 228 -16.87 32.38 -0.63
N THR A 229 -15.81 33.01 -0.13
CA THR A 229 -15.42 34.39 -0.47
C THR A 229 -14.12 34.50 -1.26
N SER A 230 -13.52 33.38 -1.65
CA SER A 230 -12.27 33.34 -2.41
C SER A 230 -12.49 33.86 -3.83
N GLU A 231 -11.48 34.54 -4.38
CA GLU A 231 -11.39 34.86 -5.81
C GLU A 231 -10.97 33.63 -6.66
N ASN A 232 -10.51 32.56 -6.02
CA ASN A 232 -10.15 31.32 -6.67
C ASN A 232 -11.37 30.44 -6.90
N HIS A 233 -11.55 30.00 -8.13
CA HIS A 233 -12.69 29.19 -8.53
C HIS A 233 -12.22 27.92 -9.23
N ILE A 234 -12.93 26.82 -8.94
CA ILE A 234 -12.80 25.53 -9.62
C ILE A 234 -14.18 25.18 -10.15
N ASN A 235 -14.29 25.04 -11.45
CA ASN A 235 -15.54 24.67 -12.08
C ASN A 235 -15.86 23.19 -11.84
N ALA A 236 -16.94 22.90 -11.15
CA ALA A 236 -17.41 21.53 -10.93
C ALA A 236 -17.74 20.78 -12.24
N MET A 237 -17.93 21.52 -13.33
CA MET A 237 -18.24 20.97 -14.65
C MET A 237 -17.00 20.83 -15.56
N ASP A 238 -15.78 21.09 -15.10
CA ASP A 238 -14.59 20.91 -15.92
C ASP A 238 -14.39 19.44 -16.30
N MET A 239 -14.06 19.19 -17.57
CA MET A 239 -13.85 17.86 -18.11
C MET A 239 -12.96 17.92 -19.36
N ASN A 240 -12.12 16.93 -19.56
CA ASN A 240 -11.32 16.74 -20.78
C ASN A 240 -11.77 15.50 -21.58
N SER A 241 -11.23 15.32 -22.78
CA SER A 241 -11.51 14.18 -23.65
C SER A 241 -11.15 12.82 -23.02
N ASP A 242 -10.15 12.77 -22.14
CA ASP A 242 -9.60 11.54 -21.56
C ASP A 242 -10.31 11.14 -20.26
N TYR A 243 -11.22 11.98 -19.75
CA TYR A 243 -11.95 11.78 -18.50
C TYR A 243 -12.68 10.42 -18.44
N GLY A 244 -13.10 9.90 -19.59
CA GLY A 244 -13.89 8.68 -19.71
C GLY A 244 -13.11 7.37 -19.75
N ASP A 245 -11.78 7.36 -19.76
CA ASP A 245 -10.94 6.14 -19.89
C ASP A 245 -11.39 5.24 -21.06
N GLY A 246 -11.70 5.83 -22.21
CA GLY A 246 -12.20 5.12 -23.39
C GLY A 246 -13.72 4.94 -23.42
N ALA A 247 -14.44 5.27 -22.35
CA ALA A 247 -15.89 5.42 -22.35
C ALA A 247 -16.28 6.87 -22.72
N ASN A 248 -17.57 7.11 -22.92
CA ASN A 248 -18.04 8.49 -23.14
C ASN A 248 -17.82 9.33 -21.86
N PRO A 249 -16.96 10.38 -21.90
CA PRO A 249 -16.68 11.22 -20.74
C PRO A 249 -17.91 11.80 -20.05
N VAL A 250 -18.95 12.14 -20.82
CA VAL A 250 -20.19 12.73 -20.30
C VAL A 250 -20.96 11.79 -19.39
N ILE A 251 -20.88 10.45 -19.61
CA ILE A 251 -21.55 9.48 -18.74
C ILE A 251 -20.95 9.52 -17.33
N LEU A 252 -19.62 9.49 -17.23
CA LEU A 252 -18.94 9.55 -15.93
C LEU A 252 -19.13 10.91 -15.26
N LYS A 253 -19.18 11.99 -16.05
CA LYS A 253 -19.44 13.31 -15.53
C LYS A 253 -20.87 13.44 -15.04
N SER A 254 -21.84 12.79 -15.71
CA SER A 254 -23.22 12.71 -15.25
C SER A 254 -23.34 12.01 -13.90
N GLU A 255 -22.60 10.90 -13.70
CA GLU A 255 -22.52 10.21 -12.40
C GLU A 255 -21.97 11.13 -11.29
N PHE A 256 -20.92 11.92 -11.60
CA PHE A 256 -20.39 12.92 -10.68
C PHE A 256 -21.43 14.02 -10.37
N ILE A 257 -22.11 14.59 -11.37
CA ILE A 257 -23.14 15.63 -11.19
C ILE A 257 -24.33 15.10 -10.40
N LEU A 258 -24.73 13.84 -10.61
CA LEU A 258 -25.74 13.18 -9.78
C LEU A 258 -25.30 13.16 -8.30
N SER A 259 -24.06 12.74 -8.02
CA SER A 259 -23.51 12.71 -6.67
C SER A 259 -23.42 14.11 -6.05
N LEU A 260 -23.03 15.11 -6.84
CA LEU A 260 -23.00 16.51 -6.43
C LEU A 260 -24.39 17.04 -6.09
N CYS A 261 -25.39 16.81 -6.94
CA CYS A 261 -26.78 17.22 -6.69
C CYS A 261 -27.35 16.56 -5.42
N GLU A 262 -27.08 15.29 -5.17
CA GLU A 262 -27.51 14.63 -3.92
C GLU A 262 -26.92 15.29 -2.68
N GLN A 263 -25.67 15.74 -2.72
CA GLN A 263 -25.05 16.52 -1.64
C GLN A 263 -25.69 17.91 -1.48
N LEU A 264 -25.92 18.60 -2.60
CA LEU A 264 -26.50 19.96 -2.61
C LEU A 264 -27.97 19.99 -2.10
N ILE A 265 -28.73 18.93 -2.36
CA ILE A 265 -30.15 18.80 -1.92
C ILE A 265 -30.25 18.36 -0.44
N GLY A 266 -29.16 18.09 0.24
CA GLY A 266 -29.14 17.78 1.68
C GLY A 266 -29.14 16.29 2.00
N GLY A 267 -28.57 15.47 1.15
CA GLY A 267 -28.25 14.06 1.43
C GLY A 267 -29.44 13.10 1.37
N SER A 268 -30.62 13.53 0.94
CA SER A 268 -31.74 12.65 0.64
C SER A 268 -31.53 12.00 -0.74
N SER A 269 -31.75 10.67 -0.83
CA SER A 269 -31.60 9.96 -2.10
C SER A 269 -32.50 10.52 -3.19
N LEU A 270 -31.92 10.91 -4.32
CA LEU A 270 -32.66 11.37 -5.48
C LEU A 270 -33.58 10.26 -6.02
N GLY A 271 -34.81 10.57 -6.27
CA GLY A 271 -35.76 9.67 -6.94
C GLY A 271 -35.38 9.38 -8.40
N ALA A 272 -35.87 8.29 -8.95
CA ALA A 272 -35.55 7.88 -10.33
C ALA A 272 -35.84 8.98 -11.37
N LYS A 273 -36.91 9.76 -11.20
CA LYS A 273 -37.26 10.88 -12.10
C LYS A 273 -36.20 11.98 -12.03
N GLN A 274 -35.81 12.39 -10.83
CA GLN A 274 -34.78 13.40 -10.60
C GLN A 274 -33.46 13.00 -11.23
N LYS A 275 -33.04 11.73 -11.05
CA LYS A 275 -31.82 11.18 -11.68
C LYS A 275 -31.87 11.26 -13.21
N SER A 276 -33.01 10.90 -13.81
CA SER A 276 -33.17 10.96 -15.26
C SER A 276 -33.14 12.41 -15.80
N ILE A 277 -33.70 13.38 -15.04
CA ILE A 277 -33.66 14.81 -15.41
C ILE A 277 -32.22 15.33 -15.33
N ILE A 278 -31.48 15.04 -14.25
CA ILE A 278 -30.09 15.47 -14.05
C ILE A 278 -29.22 14.92 -15.18
N ASP A 279 -29.31 13.62 -15.48
CA ASP A 279 -28.56 12.99 -16.56
C ASP A 279 -28.83 13.63 -17.92
N ARG A 280 -30.11 13.82 -18.27
CA ARG A 280 -30.54 14.46 -19.52
C ARG A 280 -30.01 15.89 -19.62
N CYS A 281 -30.12 16.70 -18.57
CA CYS A 281 -29.64 18.08 -18.55
C CYS A 281 -28.11 18.13 -18.64
N THR A 282 -27.41 17.23 -17.95
CA THR A 282 -25.95 17.12 -18.06
C THR A 282 -25.54 16.82 -19.49
N ALA A 283 -26.14 15.82 -20.12
CA ALA A 283 -25.86 15.51 -21.52
C ALA A 283 -26.16 16.67 -22.48
N SER A 284 -27.20 17.45 -22.19
CA SER A 284 -27.59 18.63 -22.99
C SER A 284 -26.55 19.73 -22.94
N VAL A 285 -26.09 20.12 -21.75
CA VAL A 285 -25.11 21.22 -21.57
C VAL A 285 -23.73 20.88 -22.16
N TYR A 286 -23.35 19.61 -22.15
CA TYR A 286 -22.09 19.20 -22.75
C TYR A 286 -22.12 19.00 -24.26
N ARG A 287 -23.29 19.00 -24.91
CA ARG A 287 -23.46 18.72 -26.35
C ARG A 287 -22.57 19.60 -27.23
N HIS A 288 -22.54 20.88 -26.97
CA HIS A 288 -21.74 21.84 -27.75
C HIS A 288 -20.25 21.63 -27.51
N TYR A 289 -19.86 21.42 -26.26
CA TYR A 289 -18.47 21.14 -25.86
C TYR A 289 -17.92 19.83 -26.46
N GLN A 290 -18.75 18.77 -26.52
CA GLN A 290 -18.42 17.52 -27.22
C GLN A 290 -18.27 17.73 -28.73
N GLN A 291 -19.15 18.51 -29.38
CA GLN A 291 -19.05 18.81 -30.81
C GLN A 291 -17.73 19.55 -31.14
N GLY A 292 -17.24 20.36 -30.20
CA GLY A 292 -15.94 21.01 -30.26
C GLY A 292 -14.73 20.13 -29.90
N ASN A 293 -14.89 18.80 -29.83
CA ASN A 293 -13.85 17.88 -29.37
C ASN A 293 -13.27 18.25 -28.01
N TYR A 294 -14.11 18.69 -27.07
CA TYR A 294 -13.73 19.14 -25.75
C TYR A 294 -12.72 20.29 -25.74
N GLN A 295 -12.73 21.12 -26.80
CA GLN A 295 -11.94 22.34 -26.90
C GLN A 295 -12.82 23.55 -26.62
N GLY A 296 -12.25 24.58 -26.03
CA GLY A 296 -12.97 25.81 -25.65
C GLY A 296 -13.35 25.82 -24.18
N THR A 297 -14.37 26.59 -23.86
CA THR A 297 -14.85 26.82 -22.49
C THR A 297 -15.83 25.72 -22.09
N PRO A 298 -15.57 24.93 -21.04
CA PRO A 298 -16.51 23.94 -20.55
C PRO A 298 -17.74 24.61 -19.92
N PRO A 299 -18.92 23.94 -19.88
CA PRO A 299 -20.09 24.47 -19.20
C PRO A 299 -19.84 24.62 -17.69
N THR A 300 -20.70 25.38 -17.03
CA THR A 300 -20.70 25.63 -15.59
C THR A 300 -21.94 25.05 -14.91
N LEU A 301 -21.97 25.02 -13.58
CA LEU A 301 -23.19 24.68 -12.83
C LEU A 301 -24.32 25.69 -13.09
N GLN A 302 -23.98 26.92 -13.47
CA GLN A 302 -24.96 27.95 -13.86
C GLN A 302 -25.66 27.55 -15.17
N ASP A 303 -24.88 27.11 -16.19
CA ASP A 303 -25.45 26.59 -17.45
C ASP A 303 -26.33 25.37 -17.20
N PHE A 304 -25.91 24.49 -16.28
CA PHE A 304 -26.70 23.33 -15.89
C PHE A 304 -28.03 23.72 -15.23
N ARG A 305 -28.03 24.72 -14.34
CA ARG A 305 -29.24 25.21 -13.72
C ARG A 305 -30.18 25.87 -14.77
N GLU A 306 -29.64 26.63 -15.70
CA GLU A 306 -30.42 27.20 -16.81
C GLU A 306 -31.10 26.11 -17.66
N GLU A 307 -30.40 24.99 -17.87
CA GLU A 307 -30.97 23.85 -18.61
C GLU A 307 -32.06 23.13 -17.83
N LEU A 308 -31.93 23.03 -16.49
CA LEU A 308 -32.98 22.51 -15.60
C LEU A 308 -34.24 23.40 -15.67
N LEU A 309 -34.09 24.73 -15.71
CA LEU A 309 -35.21 25.68 -15.79
C LEU A 309 -35.99 25.58 -17.12
N LYS A 310 -35.39 25.08 -18.20
CA LYS A 310 -36.04 24.82 -19.49
C LYS A 310 -36.92 23.57 -19.47
N GLN A 311 -36.77 22.69 -18.48
CA GLN A 311 -37.56 21.47 -18.36
C GLN A 311 -38.97 21.79 -17.82
N ASN A 312 -39.98 21.05 -18.29
CA ASN A 312 -41.39 21.29 -17.90
C ASN A 312 -41.77 20.53 -16.60
N GLU A 313 -41.01 19.55 -16.19
CA GLU A 313 -41.28 18.68 -15.05
C GLU A 313 -41.13 19.46 -13.72
N PRO A 314 -42.03 19.26 -12.76
CA PRO A 314 -41.96 19.91 -11.45
C PRO A 314 -40.68 19.52 -10.68
N GLU A 315 -40.23 18.30 -10.84
CA GLU A 315 -38.99 17.80 -10.22
C GLU A 315 -37.75 18.58 -10.68
N ALA A 316 -37.71 19.04 -11.93
CA ALA A 316 -36.62 19.87 -12.45
C ALA A 316 -36.59 21.25 -11.77
N LYS A 317 -37.74 21.83 -11.50
CA LYS A 317 -37.85 23.10 -10.77
C LYS A 317 -37.42 22.95 -9.32
N GLU A 318 -37.77 21.83 -8.66
CA GLU A 318 -37.33 21.51 -7.31
C GLU A 318 -35.82 21.43 -7.23
N ILE A 319 -35.18 20.70 -8.17
CA ILE A 319 -33.72 20.59 -8.25
C ILE A 319 -33.09 21.97 -8.48
N SER A 320 -33.60 22.72 -9.46
CA SER A 320 -33.09 24.06 -9.78
C SER A 320 -33.13 25.00 -8.58
N LEU A 321 -34.22 24.96 -7.79
CA LEU A 321 -34.37 25.75 -6.57
C LEU A 321 -33.40 25.28 -5.48
N ALA A 322 -33.22 23.98 -5.31
CA ALA A 322 -32.32 23.41 -4.30
C ALA A 322 -30.86 23.76 -4.55
N ILE A 323 -30.43 23.85 -5.81
CA ILE A 323 -29.05 24.20 -6.17
C ILE A 323 -28.83 25.72 -6.36
N GLU A 324 -29.86 26.56 -6.24
CA GLU A 324 -29.76 28.00 -6.48
C GLU A 324 -28.73 28.69 -5.59
N LEU A 325 -28.69 28.32 -4.31
CA LEU A 325 -27.70 28.84 -3.36
C LEU A 325 -26.24 28.64 -3.84
N PHE A 326 -26.00 27.58 -4.57
CA PHE A 326 -24.66 27.15 -5.03
C PHE A 326 -24.36 27.57 -6.47
N THR A 327 -25.32 28.11 -7.19
CA THR A 327 -25.15 28.61 -8.57
C THR A 327 -25.18 30.12 -8.65
N ASP A 328 -26.30 30.75 -8.25
CA ASP A 328 -26.50 32.19 -8.31
C ASP A 328 -26.46 32.85 -6.92
N GLY A 329 -26.53 32.05 -5.86
CA GLY A 329 -26.49 32.52 -4.48
C GLY A 329 -25.06 32.78 -3.96
N SER A 330 -24.96 32.96 -2.64
CA SER A 330 -23.74 33.37 -1.96
C SER A 330 -22.65 32.27 -1.91
N LEU A 331 -22.97 31.01 -2.22
CA LEU A 331 -22.04 29.86 -2.15
C LEU A 331 -21.65 29.36 -3.56
N ASN A 332 -21.51 30.28 -4.53
CA ASN A 332 -21.31 29.96 -5.94
C ASN A 332 -19.86 29.71 -6.38
N THR A 333 -18.97 29.43 -5.43
CA THR A 333 -17.54 29.24 -5.68
C THR A 333 -17.25 28.17 -6.77
N PHE A 334 -18.07 27.12 -6.85
CA PHE A 334 -17.90 26.02 -7.80
C PHE A 334 -18.74 26.14 -9.08
N ALA A 335 -19.48 27.23 -9.24
CA ALA A 335 -20.32 27.51 -10.41
C ALA A 335 -19.66 28.43 -11.43
N LYS A 336 -18.46 28.90 -11.18
CA LYS A 336 -17.69 29.79 -12.07
C LYS A 336 -16.59 29.00 -12.79
N HIS A 337 -16.11 29.53 -13.91
CA HIS A 337 -14.99 28.96 -14.64
C HIS A 337 -13.73 28.90 -13.78
N THR A 338 -12.95 27.84 -13.93
CA THR A 338 -11.66 27.68 -13.27
C THR A 338 -10.72 28.79 -13.68
N ASN A 339 -10.17 29.51 -12.69
CA ASN A 339 -9.27 30.63 -12.88
C ASN A 339 -7.90 30.42 -12.20
N VAL A 340 -7.62 29.23 -11.70
CA VAL A 340 -6.38 28.85 -11.00
C VAL A 340 -5.55 27.88 -11.85
N ASP A 341 -4.24 27.87 -11.62
CA ASP A 341 -3.37 26.92 -12.31
C ASP A 341 -3.48 25.52 -11.69
N THR A 342 -4.23 24.66 -12.33
CA THR A 342 -4.35 23.25 -11.96
C THR A 342 -3.30 22.36 -12.62
N HIS A 343 -2.23 22.92 -13.26
CA HIS A 343 -1.23 22.19 -14.02
C HIS A 343 0.16 22.18 -13.37
N SER A 344 0.36 22.87 -12.25
CA SER A 344 1.59 22.80 -11.47
C SER A 344 1.89 21.35 -11.03
N ARG A 345 3.17 21.02 -10.90
CA ARG A 345 3.60 19.69 -10.42
C ARG A 345 3.30 19.45 -8.95
N LEU A 346 3.23 20.53 -8.17
CA LEU A 346 2.92 20.47 -6.74
C LEU A 346 1.75 21.41 -6.47
N ILE A 347 0.61 20.86 -6.11
CA ILE A 347 -0.63 21.60 -5.86
C ILE A 347 -1.16 21.25 -4.48
N CYS A 348 -1.55 22.27 -3.73
CA CYS A 348 -2.26 22.15 -2.47
C CYS A 348 -3.62 22.84 -2.55
N TYR A 349 -4.68 22.08 -2.40
CA TYR A 349 -6.05 22.61 -2.25
C TYR A 349 -6.31 22.87 -0.76
N ASP A 350 -6.17 24.12 -0.36
CA ASP A 350 -6.51 24.59 0.99
C ASP A 350 -8.03 24.84 1.07
N ILE A 351 -8.72 23.99 1.82
CA ILE A 351 -10.17 23.97 1.96
C ILE A 351 -10.63 24.33 3.39
N LEU A 352 -9.74 24.85 4.24
CA LEU A 352 -10.05 25.19 5.63
C LEU A 352 -11.25 26.13 5.75
N ASP A 353 -11.30 27.16 4.92
CA ASP A 353 -12.30 28.23 5.00
C ASP A 353 -13.61 27.94 4.26
N LEU A 354 -13.82 26.71 3.78
CA LEU A 354 -15.09 26.34 3.11
C LEU A 354 -16.29 26.33 4.05
N GLY A 355 -16.05 26.15 5.35
CA GLY A 355 -17.12 25.98 6.32
C GLY A 355 -17.87 24.64 6.18
N LYS A 356 -18.61 24.27 7.21
CA LYS A 356 -19.23 22.94 7.33
C LYS A 356 -20.19 22.56 6.19
N GLN A 357 -20.86 23.54 5.59
CA GLN A 357 -21.83 23.28 4.51
C GLN A 357 -21.18 23.02 3.17
N LEU A 358 -20.12 23.76 2.84
CA LEU A 358 -19.40 23.62 1.57
C LEU A 358 -18.28 22.58 1.60
N GLN A 359 -17.80 22.20 2.78
CA GLN A 359 -16.66 21.29 2.90
C GLN A 359 -16.86 19.94 2.19
N PRO A 360 -17.99 19.22 2.36
CA PRO A 360 -18.21 17.98 1.62
C PRO A 360 -18.28 18.17 0.10
N ILE A 361 -18.93 19.27 -0.31
CA ILE A 361 -19.08 19.64 -1.72
C ILE A 361 -17.71 19.99 -2.31
N GLY A 362 -16.95 20.81 -1.61
CA GLY A 362 -15.60 21.20 -2.02
C GLY A 362 -14.65 20.03 -2.17
N MET A 363 -14.66 19.09 -1.22
CA MET A 363 -13.87 17.87 -1.32
C MET A 363 -14.26 17.03 -2.53
N LEU A 364 -15.56 16.93 -2.83
CA LEU A 364 -16.04 16.18 -4.00
C LEU A 364 -15.60 16.83 -5.32
N VAL A 365 -15.71 18.17 -5.43
CA VAL A 365 -15.26 18.92 -6.61
C VAL A 365 -13.75 18.85 -6.78
N VAL A 366 -13.00 18.96 -5.70
CA VAL A 366 -11.52 18.82 -5.74
C VAL A 366 -11.13 17.42 -6.18
N LEU A 367 -11.77 16.36 -5.67
CA LEU A 367 -11.51 14.99 -6.09
C LEU A 367 -11.82 14.76 -7.58
N ASP A 368 -12.88 15.38 -8.10
CA ASP A 368 -13.22 15.32 -9.53
C ASP A 368 -12.16 16.06 -10.38
N SER A 369 -11.73 17.25 -9.94
CA SER A 369 -10.62 17.98 -10.57
C SER A 369 -9.33 17.18 -10.59
N ILE A 370 -9.02 16.45 -9.49
CA ILE A 370 -7.89 15.54 -9.40
C ILE A 370 -8.04 14.39 -10.39
N LEU A 371 -9.22 13.79 -10.50
CA LEU A 371 -9.48 12.72 -11.49
C LEU A 371 -9.23 13.22 -12.92
N ASN A 372 -9.70 14.41 -13.23
CA ASN A 372 -9.47 15.06 -14.52
C ASN A 372 -7.96 15.24 -14.80
N ARG A 373 -7.16 15.62 -13.77
CA ARG A 373 -5.72 15.76 -13.86
C ARG A 373 -5.01 14.41 -14.04
N ILE A 374 -5.41 13.38 -13.31
CA ILE A 374 -4.83 12.03 -13.40
C ILE A 374 -4.99 11.46 -14.82
N THR A 375 -6.16 11.64 -15.44
CA THR A 375 -6.39 11.13 -16.79
C THR A 375 -5.50 11.84 -17.83
N GLN A 376 -5.28 13.15 -17.69
CA GLN A 376 -4.33 13.90 -18.52
C GLN A 376 -2.88 13.44 -18.29
N ASN A 377 -2.48 13.20 -17.04
CA ASN A 377 -1.14 12.77 -16.70
C ASN A 377 -0.85 11.36 -17.25
N ARG A 378 -1.82 10.47 -17.20
CA ARG A 378 -1.73 9.15 -17.84
C ARG A 378 -1.39 9.26 -19.32
N ALA A 379 -2.08 10.12 -20.05
CA ALA A 379 -1.80 10.33 -21.48
C ALA A 379 -0.38 10.85 -21.74
N LYS A 380 0.22 11.53 -20.77
CA LYS A 380 1.60 12.06 -20.81
C LYS A 380 2.64 11.12 -20.19
N GLY A 381 2.26 9.93 -19.69
CA GLY A 381 3.13 9.00 -18.99
C GLY A 381 3.68 9.53 -17.65
N ARG A 382 2.95 10.43 -16.98
CA ARG A 382 3.33 11.02 -15.68
C ARG A 382 2.66 10.31 -14.53
N ASN A 383 3.40 10.09 -13.45
CA ASN A 383 2.83 9.58 -12.20
C ASN A 383 2.17 10.71 -11.39
N THR A 384 1.12 10.38 -10.62
CA THR A 384 0.45 11.36 -9.76
C THR A 384 0.31 10.80 -8.34
N PHE A 385 0.84 11.50 -7.35
CA PHE A 385 0.69 11.17 -5.94
C PHE A 385 -0.30 12.12 -5.29
N ILE A 386 -1.35 11.56 -4.66
CA ILE A 386 -2.46 12.31 -4.09
C ILE A 386 -2.46 12.09 -2.59
N PHE A 387 -2.34 13.15 -1.83
CA PHE A 387 -2.40 13.14 -0.37
C PHE A 387 -3.70 13.79 0.10
N ILE A 388 -4.50 13.04 0.84
CA ILE A 388 -5.81 13.45 1.35
C ILE A 388 -5.70 13.50 2.86
N ASP A 389 -5.54 14.69 3.40
CA ASP A 389 -5.50 14.86 4.85
C ASP A 389 -6.92 14.81 5.42
N GLU A 390 -7.04 14.32 6.65
CA GLU A 390 -8.30 14.03 7.34
C GLU A 390 -9.32 13.29 6.46
N ILE A 391 -8.84 12.24 5.78
CA ILE A 391 -9.61 11.46 4.79
C ILE A 391 -10.94 10.94 5.34
N TYR A 392 -11.09 10.77 6.67
CA TYR A 392 -12.32 10.31 7.30
C TYR A 392 -13.52 11.24 7.00
N LEU A 393 -13.28 12.53 6.73
CA LEU A 393 -14.32 13.48 6.36
C LEU A 393 -15.10 13.06 5.10
N LEU A 394 -14.44 12.37 4.17
CA LEU A 394 -15.06 11.86 2.94
C LEU A 394 -15.97 10.64 3.18
N PHE A 395 -15.81 9.96 4.31
CA PHE A 395 -16.63 8.79 4.65
C PHE A 395 -17.89 9.14 5.46
N GLN A 396 -18.04 10.39 5.87
CA GLN A 396 -19.26 10.87 6.55
C GLN A 396 -20.49 10.87 5.65
N HIS A 397 -20.29 10.91 4.33
CA HIS A 397 -21.36 10.91 3.33
C HIS A 397 -21.16 9.74 2.36
N GLU A 398 -22.22 8.99 2.10
CA GLU A 398 -22.18 7.77 1.29
C GLU A 398 -21.66 8.02 -0.14
N TYR A 399 -22.06 9.12 -0.76
CA TYR A 399 -21.66 9.44 -2.14
C TYR A 399 -20.20 9.81 -2.24
N SER A 400 -19.68 10.64 -1.33
CA SER A 400 -18.26 10.96 -1.25
C SER A 400 -17.42 9.72 -1.01
N ALA A 401 -17.88 8.83 -0.13
CA ALA A 401 -17.23 7.55 0.14
C ALA A 401 -17.19 6.65 -1.11
N ASN A 402 -18.30 6.54 -1.84
CA ASN A 402 -18.40 5.74 -3.05
C ASN A 402 -17.56 6.32 -4.20
N PHE A 403 -17.55 7.64 -4.36
CA PHE A 403 -16.73 8.33 -5.36
C PHE A 403 -15.23 8.10 -5.05
N LEU A 404 -14.81 8.33 -3.81
CA LEU A 404 -13.44 8.08 -3.37
C LEU A 404 -13.04 6.61 -3.57
N PHE A 405 -13.91 5.66 -3.24
CA PHE A 405 -13.64 4.24 -3.43
C PHE A 405 -13.45 3.87 -4.90
N THR A 406 -14.27 4.45 -5.77
CA THR A 406 -14.15 4.27 -7.22
C THR A 406 -12.83 4.85 -7.73
N LEU A 407 -12.48 6.05 -7.29
CA LEU A 407 -11.20 6.68 -7.56
C LEU A 407 -10.04 5.79 -7.08
N TRP A 408 -10.06 5.35 -5.80
CA TRP A 408 -9.03 4.52 -5.17
C TRP A 408 -8.74 3.23 -5.93
N LYS A 409 -9.78 2.60 -6.49
CA LYS A 409 -9.64 1.40 -7.34
C LYS A 409 -9.07 1.71 -8.72
N ARG A 410 -9.46 2.85 -9.30
CA ARG A 410 -9.10 3.21 -10.68
C ARG A 410 -7.72 3.81 -10.82
N VAL A 411 -7.25 4.58 -9.83
CA VAL A 411 -6.00 5.36 -9.90
C VAL A 411 -4.78 4.53 -10.27
N ARG A 412 -4.74 3.26 -9.83
CA ARG A 412 -3.67 2.33 -10.20
C ARG A 412 -3.48 2.21 -11.71
N LYS A 413 -4.58 2.13 -12.49
CA LYS A 413 -4.53 2.02 -13.95
C LYS A 413 -3.99 3.29 -14.61
N TYR A 414 -4.01 4.40 -13.88
CA TYR A 414 -3.60 5.71 -14.38
C TYR A 414 -2.21 6.12 -13.92
N GLY A 415 -1.45 5.24 -13.27
CA GLY A 415 -0.16 5.58 -12.68
C GLY A 415 -0.29 6.58 -11.54
N ALA A 416 -1.41 6.52 -10.79
CA ALA A 416 -1.63 7.38 -9.66
C ALA A 416 -1.71 6.59 -8.35
N TYR A 417 -1.37 7.26 -7.23
CA TYR A 417 -1.20 6.67 -5.91
C TYR A 417 -1.84 7.57 -4.87
N CYS A 418 -2.90 7.10 -4.22
CA CYS A 418 -3.57 7.84 -3.16
C CYS A 418 -2.96 7.52 -1.79
N THR A 419 -2.87 8.54 -0.95
CA THR A 419 -2.47 8.45 0.46
C THR A 419 -3.56 9.07 1.32
N GLY A 420 -4.23 8.27 2.14
CA GLY A 420 -5.18 8.76 3.14
C GLY A 420 -4.46 9.01 4.46
N ILE A 421 -4.64 10.19 5.03
CA ILE A 421 -4.06 10.58 6.31
C ILE A 421 -5.19 10.81 7.29
N THR A 422 -5.10 10.25 8.50
CA THR A 422 -6.11 10.49 9.55
C THR A 422 -5.59 10.25 10.95
N GLN A 423 -6.13 10.98 11.90
CA GLN A 423 -5.96 10.75 13.33
C GLN A 423 -7.11 9.94 13.94
N ASN A 424 -8.26 9.86 13.27
CA ASN A 424 -9.47 9.20 13.75
C ASN A 424 -9.64 7.85 13.04
N VAL A 425 -8.90 6.84 13.50
CA VAL A 425 -8.97 5.49 12.91
C VAL A 425 -10.32 4.84 13.21
N ASP A 426 -10.88 5.04 14.41
CA ASP A 426 -12.18 4.49 14.79
C ASP A 426 -13.29 5.02 13.88
N ASP A 427 -13.37 6.33 13.66
CA ASP A 427 -14.34 6.94 12.73
C ASP A 427 -14.17 6.42 11.30
N LEU A 428 -12.92 6.27 10.84
CA LEU A 428 -12.62 5.69 9.55
C LEU A 428 -13.15 4.25 9.43
N LEU A 429 -12.93 3.44 10.47
CA LEU A 429 -13.31 2.02 10.48
C LEU A 429 -14.82 1.77 10.69
N GLN A 430 -15.62 2.76 11.02
CA GLN A 430 -17.09 2.66 11.00
C GLN A 430 -17.61 2.50 9.56
N SER A 431 -16.93 3.04 8.56
CA SER A 431 -17.28 2.85 7.16
C SER A 431 -16.78 1.50 6.63
N HIS A 432 -17.70 0.67 6.12
CA HIS A 432 -17.34 -0.58 5.43
C HIS A 432 -16.44 -0.32 4.21
N THR A 433 -16.68 0.76 3.49
CA THR A 433 -15.88 1.18 2.34
C THR A 433 -14.45 1.51 2.75
N ALA A 434 -14.27 2.27 3.81
CA ALA A 434 -12.96 2.61 4.35
C ALA A 434 -12.19 1.37 4.87
N ARG A 435 -12.87 0.47 5.58
CA ARG A 435 -12.28 -0.83 5.99
C ARG A 435 -11.75 -1.62 4.81
N THR A 436 -12.53 -1.66 3.72
CA THR A 436 -12.12 -2.37 2.49
C THR A 436 -10.92 -1.68 1.83
N MET A 437 -10.88 -0.36 1.80
CA MET A 437 -9.75 0.39 1.25
C MET A 437 -8.48 0.15 2.07
N LEU A 438 -8.56 0.21 3.39
CA LEU A 438 -7.42 0.00 4.28
C LEU A 438 -6.90 -1.44 4.20
N ALA A 439 -7.78 -2.44 4.25
CA ALA A 439 -7.41 -3.85 4.16
C ALA A 439 -6.70 -4.21 2.84
N ASN A 440 -7.10 -3.56 1.73
CA ASN A 440 -6.52 -3.77 0.42
C ASN A 440 -5.30 -2.88 0.12
N SER A 441 -4.92 -1.98 1.02
CA SER A 441 -3.74 -1.13 0.86
C SER A 441 -2.48 -1.91 1.27
N GLU A 442 -1.51 -1.93 0.37
CA GLU A 442 -0.24 -2.63 0.61
C GLU A 442 0.82 -1.74 1.25
N PHE A 443 0.55 -0.44 1.37
CA PHE A 443 1.45 0.50 2.01
C PHE A 443 0.74 1.23 3.15
N ILE A 444 1.13 0.97 4.41
CA ILE A 444 0.49 1.59 5.57
C ILE A 444 1.55 2.00 6.58
N ILE A 445 1.56 3.27 6.94
CA ILE A 445 2.39 3.83 8.01
C ILE A 445 1.51 3.96 9.25
N MET A 446 1.82 3.21 10.28
CA MET A 446 1.14 3.26 11.58
C MET A 446 2.10 3.88 12.59
N LEU A 447 1.85 5.14 12.94
CA LEU A 447 2.53 5.85 14.01
C LEU A 447 1.88 5.52 15.36
N ASN A 448 2.15 6.31 16.42
CA ASN A 448 1.52 6.09 17.71
C ASN A 448 -0.02 6.07 17.60
N GLN A 449 -0.67 5.04 18.16
CA GLN A 449 -2.11 4.82 18.08
C GLN A 449 -2.79 4.93 19.45
N ALA A 450 -4.04 5.38 19.47
CA ALA A 450 -4.89 5.27 20.65
C ALA A 450 -5.18 3.79 20.99
N PHE A 451 -5.61 3.53 22.21
CA PHE A 451 -5.82 2.15 22.69
C PHE A 451 -6.87 1.39 21.88
N THR A 452 -8.00 2.03 21.60
CA THR A 452 -9.10 1.45 20.79
C THR A 452 -8.67 1.16 19.37
N ASP A 453 -8.04 2.14 18.73
CA ASP A 453 -7.63 2.12 17.33
C ASP A 453 -6.64 1.00 17.04
N ARG A 454 -5.64 0.80 17.92
CA ARG A 454 -4.64 -0.27 17.72
C ARG A 454 -5.24 -1.67 17.79
N ILE A 455 -6.29 -1.89 18.62
CA ILE A 455 -6.95 -3.19 18.69
C ILE A 455 -7.69 -3.50 17.40
N GLU A 456 -8.41 -2.53 16.85
CA GLU A 456 -9.12 -2.70 15.58
C GLU A 456 -8.15 -2.86 14.40
N LEU A 457 -7.07 -2.08 14.37
CA LEU A 457 -6.00 -2.23 13.37
C LEU A 457 -5.31 -3.59 13.46
N ALA A 458 -5.02 -4.07 14.67
CA ALA A 458 -4.40 -5.37 14.88
C ALA A 458 -5.27 -6.51 14.35
N LYS A 459 -6.58 -6.46 14.57
CA LYS A 459 -7.53 -7.42 14.01
C LYS A 459 -7.60 -7.35 12.48
N LEU A 460 -7.66 -6.14 11.92
CA LEU A 460 -7.82 -5.93 10.48
C LEU A 460 -6.56 -6.33 9.70
N LEU A 461 -5.38 -6.02 10.23
CA LEU A 461 -4.08 -6.19 9.55
C LEU A 461 -3.28 -7.38 10.07
N ASN A 462 -3.83 -8.18 10.99
CA ASN A 462 -3.18 -9.33 11.63
C ASN A 462 -1.85 -8.97 12.30
N ILE A 463 -1.83 -7.87 13.07
CA ILE A 463 -0.65 -7.41 13.81
C ILE A 463 -0.53 -8.20 15.11
N SER A 464 0.66 -8.75 15.39
CA SER A 464 0.93 -9.47 16.64
C SER A 464 1.09 -8.53 17.83
N ASP A 465 0.96 -9.07 19.08
CA ASP A 465 1.15 -8.29 20.31
C ASP A 465 2.53 -7.63 20.40
N LEU A 466 3.56 -8.33 19.94
CA LEU A 466 4.92 -7.78 19.88
C LEU A 466 4.99 -6.59 18.90
N GLN A 467 4.40 -6.73 17.72
CA GLN A 467 4.36 -5.66 16.72
C GLN A 467 3.52 -4.47 17.20
N MET A 468 2.42 -4.70 17.93
CA MET A 468 1.61 -3.64 18.54
C MET A 468 2.41 -2.78 19.51
N SER A 469 3.46 -3.31 20.15
CA SER A 469 4.32 -2.52 21.03
C SER A 469 5.00 -1.35 20.32
N TYR A 470 5.26 -1.47 19.01
CA TYR A 470 5.88 -0.43 18.20
C TYR A 470 4.94 0.70 17.77
N ILE A 471 3.65 0.59 18.05
CA ILE A 471 2.64 1.65 17.83
C ILE A 471 1.95 2.08 19.12
N THR A 472 2.52 1.69 20.27
CA THR A 472 1.97 1.93 21.61
C THR A 472 2.90 2.85 22.39
N ASN A 473 2.43 4.07 22.73
CA ASN A 473 3.18 5.05 23.53
C ASN A 473 4.60 5.33 23.00
N VAL A 474 4.76 5.33 21.69
CA VAL A 474 6.03 5.63 21.01
C VAL A 474 6.14 7.12 20.68
N GLY A 475 7.37 7.58 20.49
CA GLY A 475 7.64 8.98 20.12
C GLY A 475 7.22 9.32 18.69
N ALA A 476 7.13 10.62 18.39
CA ALA A 476 6.86 11.08 17.02
C ALA A 476 7.90 10.54 16.03
N GLY A 477 7.45 10.15 14.85
CA GLY A 477 8.28 9.54 13.81
C GLY A 477 8.71 8.10 14.10
N GLN A 478 8.07 7.43 15.05
CA GLN A 478 8.26 6.01 15.34
C GLN A 478 6.96 5.26 15.09
N GLY A 479 7.08 4.01 14.62
CA GLY A 479 5.90 3.24 14.33
C GLY A 479 6.20 1.92 13.63
N LEU A 480 5.18 1.45 12.91
CA LEU A 480 5.19 0.21 12.15
C LEU A 480 4.85 0.52 10.69
N LEU A 481 5.67 0.05 9.77
CA LEU A 481 5.51 0.23 8.33
C LEU A 481 5.15 -1.10 7.68
N LYS A 482 4.00 -1.14 7.00
CA LYS A 482 3.59 -2.25 6.14
C LYS A 482 3.96 -1.94 4.70
N VAL A 483 4.69 -2.83 4.04
CA VAL A 483 5.02 -2.76 2.60
C VAL A 483 4.79 -4.15 1.99
N GLY A 484 3.72 -4.30 1.23
CA GLY A 484 3.25 -5.60 0.76
C GLY A 484 2.91 -6.53 1.92
N SER A 485 3.58 -7.67 2.01
CA SER A 485 3.46 -8.63 3.12
C SER A 485 4.40 -8.31 4.30
N SER A 486 5.39 -7.44 4.12
CA SER A 486 6.37 -7.11 5.16
C SER A 486 5.82 -6.08 6.14
N LEU A 487 6.05 -6.29 7.43
CA LEU A 487 5.65 -5.41 8.51
C LEU A 487 6.86 -5.12 9.40
N VAL A 488 7.41 -3.91 9.30
CA VAL A 488 8.72 -3.55 9.85
C VAL A 488 8.62 -2.38 10.82
N PRO A 489 9.14 -2.51 12.05
CA PRO A 489 9.21 -1.39 12.99
C PRO A 489 10.26 -0.38 12.53
N PHE A 490 9.89 0.90 12.54
CA PHE A 490 10.75 1.96 12.04
C PHE A 490 10.89 3.13 13.02
N VAL A 491 11.99 3.85 12.86
CA VAL A 491 12.24 5.13 13.49
C VAL A 491 12.78 6.10 12.45
N ASN A 492 12.14 7.23 12.31
CA ASN A 492 12.60 8.32 11.48
C ASN A 492 12.99 9.52 12.36
N LYS A 493 14.28 9.88 12.35
CA LYS A 493 14.83 11.02 13.10
C LYS A 493 15.34 12.05 12.11
N PHE A 494 14.48 12.99 11.78
CA PHE A 494 14.86 14.09 10.88
C PHE A 494 15.72 15.14 11.63
N PRO A 495 16.78 15.70 11.00
CA PRO A 495 17.63 16.72 11.61
C PRO A 495 16.85 18.02 11.90
N ARG A 496 16.71 18.38 13.18
CA ARG A 496 15.90 19.54 13.60
C ARG A 496 16.50 20.91 13.29
N ASN A 497 17.79 20.98 13.01
CA ASN A 497 18.51 22.22 12.72
C ASN A 497 18.47 22.63 11.23
N THR A 498 17.61 22.02 10.43
CA THR A 498 17.49 22.30 9.02
C THR A 498 16.27 23.18 8.72
N GLU A 499 16.37 23.99 7.65
CA GLU A 499 15.24 24.77 7.16
C GLU A 499 14.06 23.87 6.75
N LEU A 500 14.37 22.73 6.12
CA LEU A 500 13.37 21.75 5.71
C LEU A 500 12.57 21.19 6.91
N TYR A 501 13.23 20.97 8.08
CA TYR A 501 12.52 20.60 9.30
C TYR A 501 11.49 21.66 9.71
N ARG A 502 11.87 22.96 9.64
CA ARG A 502 10.97 24.07 9.98
C ARG A 502 9.76 24.16 9.05
N LEU A 503 9.94 23.85 7.76
CA LEU A 503 8.84 23.81 6.79
C LEU A 503 7.92 22.61 7.00
N MET A 504 8.45 21.51 7.52
CA MET A 504 7.68 20.27 7.72
C MET A 504 6.98 20.20 9.06
N THR A 505 7.56 20.81 10.13
CA THR A 505 6.98 20.74 11.47
C THR A 505 5.67 21.53 11.55
N THR A 506 4.71 20.99 12.30
CA THR A 506 3.45 21.69 12.67
C THR A 506 3.41 22.02 14.16
N LYS A 507 4.52 21.76 14.86
CA LYS A 507 4.58 21.90 16.29
C LYS A 507 4.73 23.36 16.69
N PHE A 508 3.82 23.84 17.55
CA PHE A 508 3.85 25.20 18.05
C PHE A 508 5.22 25.54 18.71
N GLY A 509 5.83 26.66 18.31
CA GLY A 509 7.14 27.12 18.80
C GLY A 509 8.37 26.48 18.09
N GLU A 510 8.17 25.57 17.13
CA GLU A 510 9.23 25.03 16.28
C GLU A 510 9.08 25.50 14.79
N VAL A 511 8.03 26.23 14.50
CA VAL A 511 7.71 26.82 13.18
C VAL A 511 8.44 28.16 13.02
#